data_4df1cf3c1b94a7e0c5789aa5c5280347
#
_entry.id   4df1cf3c1b94a7e0c5789aa5c5280347
#
_cell.length_a   1.000
_cell.length_b   1.000
_cell.length_c   1.000
_cell.angle_alpha   90.00
_cell.angle_beta   90.00
_cell.angle_gamma   90.00
#
_symmetry.space_group_name_H-M   'P 1'
#
loop_
_entity.id
_entity.type
_entity.pdbx_description
1 polymer ?
#
loop_
_entity_poly.entity_id
_entity_poly.type
_entity_poly.pdbx_seq_one_letter_code
_entity_poly.pdbx_strand_id
1 'polypeptide(L)'
;MPRLFTYTIPIDDGAAPNPFFGMCSLAICKPGIRRVAKAGDWVAGLGSKNAPSGDLSGHLVYAMRVQEVLSLREYDFYARERWPHRIPNMQSNALQDRLGDCIYDFSRGEPTQRSGVHGEGNVATDLGGENVLISEDFYYFGRQAKKLPEHLKSVCHQTQGHRSNSNEPYFDQFVSWIRSLTPSPGQLYGWPDHIVDWEATSACGGCMPRKFDDEHDVIC
;
A
#
# COMPACT_ATOMS: atom_id res chain seq x y z
N MET A 1 14.57 18.48 -2.14
CA MET A 1 14.36 17.71 -3.37
C MET A 1 13.40 16.58 -3.05
N PRO A 2 12.57 16.13 -4.02
CA PRO A 2 11.75 14.94 -3.85
C PRO A 2 12.59 13.69 -3.60
N ARG A 3 12.03 12.71 -2.87
CA ARG A 3 12.72 11.47 -2.52
C ARG A 3 12.00 10.27 -3.14
N LEU A 4 12.74 9.19 -3.36
CA LEU A 4 12.20 7.89 -3.72
C LEU A 4 12.24 6.96 -2.50
N PHE A 5 11.09 6.60 -1.97
CA PHE A 5 10.93 5.56 -0.97
C PHE A 5 10.71 4.22 -1.65
N THR A 6 11.47 3.20 -1.27
CA THR A 6 11.24 1.82 -1.72
C THR A 6 11.12 0.89 -0.53
N TYR A 7 10.23 -0.07 -0.62
CA TYR A 7 10.02 -1.11 0.38
C TYR A 7 9.57 -2.42 -0.27
N THR A 8 9.68 -3.52 0.45
CA THR A 8 9.21 -4.83 -0.01
C THR A 8 7.75 -5.07 0.40
N ILE A 9 6.95 -5.60 -0.51
CA ILE A 9 5.58 -6.06 -0.28
C ILE A 9 5.61 -7.58 -0.21
N PRO A 10 5.47 -8.18 0.98
CA PRO A 10 5.42 -9.64 1.12
C PRO A 10 4.13 -10.23 0.55
N ILE A 11 3.01 -9.57 0.81
CA ILE A 11 1.68 -9.95 0.35
C ILE A 11 1.00 -8.70 -0.20
N ASP A 12 0.68 -8.73 -1.49
CA ASP A 12 -0.08 -7.68 -2.16
C ASP A 12 -1.56 -8.10 -2.23
N ASP A 13 -2.34 -7.62 -1.28
CA ASP A 13 -3.78 -7.87 -1.19
C ASP A 13 -4.64 -6.72 -1.75
N GLY A 14 -3.99 -5.62 -2.14
CA GLY A 14 -4.66 -4.44 -2.65
C GLY A 14 -5.25 -3.50 -1.60
N ALA A 15 -4.95 -3.71 -0.31
CA ALA A 15 -5.36 -2.79 0.76
C ALA A 15 -4.26 -1.78 1.11
N ALA A 16 -2.97 -2.20 1.02
CA ALA A 16 -1.83 -1.34 1.31
C ALA A 16 -0.62 -1.62 0.37
N PRO A 17 -0.55 -0.96 -0.81
CA PRO A 17 -1.35 0.20 -1.25
C PRO A 17 -2.76 -0.17 -1.71
N ASN A 18 -3.69 0.79 -1.60
CA ASN A 18 -5.04 0.65 -2.15
C ASN A 18 -5.17 1.43 -3.47
N PRO A 19 -5.18 0.75 -4.63
CA PRO A 19 -5.12 1.41 -5.95
C PRO A 19 -6.50 1.58 -6.61
N PHE A 20 -7.59 1.28 -5.90
CA PHE A 20 -8.92 1.22 -6.52
C PHE A 20 -9.57 2.60 -6.69
N PHE A 21 -10.60 2.66 -7.53
CA PHE A 21 -11.44 3.84 -7.76
C PHE A 21 -10.67 5.07 -8.26
N GLY A 22 -9.62 4.86 -9.08
CA GLY A 22 -8.86 5.94 -9.73
C GLY A 22 -7.88 6.70 -8.82
N MET A 23 -7.71 6.27 -7.59
CA MET A 23 -6.81 6.88 -6.62
C MET A 23 -6.02 5.79 -5.89
N CYS A 24 -4.73 6.00 -5.70
CA CYS A 24 -3.91 5.14 -4.86
C CYS A 24 -3.69 5.79 -3.49
N SER A 25 -3.94 5.04 -2.43
CA SER A 25 -3.67 5.47 -1.06
C SER A 25 -2.76 4.49 -0.33
N LEU A 26 -2.00 5.01 0.62
CA LEU A 26 -1.27 4.25 1.62
C LEU A 26 -1.71 4.79 2.98
N ALA A 27 -2.77 4.19 3.55
CA ALA A 27 -3.42 4.63 4.79
C ALA A 27 -3.08 3.75 5.98
N ILE A 28 -2.75 2.50 5.73
CA ILE A 28 -2.35 1.50 6.71
C ILE A 28 -0.99 0.94 6.33
N CYS A 29 -0.37 0.15 7.19
CA CYS A 29 1.00 -0.33 6.99
C CYS A 29 2.04 0.81 6.86
N LYS A 30 3.31 0.46 6.78
CA LYS A 30 4.47 1.34 6.49
C LYS A 30 4.48 2.68 7.25
N PRO A 31 4.31 2.68 8.60
CA PRO A 31 4.21 3.90 9.39
C PRO A 31 5.43 4.81 9.20
N GLY A 32 6.63 4.25 9.06
CA GLY A 32 7.85 5.02 8.84
C GLY A 32 7.86 5.83 7.55
N ILE A 33 7.25 5.32 6.47
CA ILE A 33 7.10 6.08 5.22
C ILE A 33 6.03 7.15 5.38
N ARG A 34 4.85 6.77 5.91
CA ARG A 34 3.70 7.66 6.03
C ARG A 34 3.99 8.91 6.86
N ARG A 35 4.79 8.78 7.94
CA ARG A 35 5.20 9.91 8.79
C ARG A 35 6.10 10.94 8.09
N VAL A 36 6.92 10.50 7.13
CA VAL A 36 8.01 11.35 6.63
C VAL A 36 7.92 11.70 5.15
N ALA A 37 7.09 11.00 4.38
CA ALA A 37 6.88 11.31 2.98
C ALA A 37 6.07 12.59 2.82
N LYS A 38 6.35 13.33 1.75
CA LYS A 38 5.74 14.63 1.44
C LYS A 38 5.21 14.65 0.02
N ALA A 39 4.34 15.59 -0.27
CA ALA A 39 3.91 15.84 -1.64
C ALA A 39 5.12 16.06 -2.56
N GLY A 40 5.12 15.39 -3.70
CA GLY A 40 6.21 15.32 -4.67
C GLY A 40 7.15 14.12 -4.50
N ASP A 41 7.20 13.47 -3.33
CA ASP A 41 7.97 12.25 -3.12
C ASP A 41 7.35 11.07 -3.93
N TRP A 42 8.16 10.08 -4.24
CA TRP A 42 7.71 8.81 -4.83
C TRP A 42 7.77 7.70 -3.80
N VAL A 43 6.76 6.84 -3.81
CA VAL A 43 6.72 5.61 -3.03
C VAL A 43 6.56 4.44 -3.98
N ALA A 44 7.44 3.45 -3.87
CA ALA A 44 7.45 2.27 -4.73
C ALA A 44 7.50 0.99 -3.88
N GLY A 45 6.54 0.11 -4.11
CA GLY A 45 6.49 -1.22 -3.53
C GLY A 45 7.10 -2.25 -4.48
N LEU A 46 8.05 -2.98 -3.97
CA LEU A 46 8.78 -4.03 -4.70
C LEU A 46 8.30 -5.41 -4.24
N GLY A 47 8.28 -6.37 -5.15
CA GLY A 47 7.86 -7.72 -4.85
C GLY A 47 8.84 -8.45 -3.93
N SER A 48 8.29 -9.39 -3.17
CA SER A 48 9.02 -10.26 -2.25
C SER A 48 9.48 -11.54 -2.96
N LYS A 49 10.53 -12.16 -2.42
CA LYS A 49 10.93 -13.52 -2.77
C LYS A 49 9.84 -14.56 -2.45
N ASN A 50 9.06 -14.28 -1.41
CA ASN A 50 8.04 -15.18 -0.90
C ASN A 50 6.62 -14.69 -1.23
N ALA A 51 6.45 -13.97 -2.35
CA ALA A 51 5.12 -13.56 -2.78
C ALA A 51 4.25 -14.79 -3.10
N PRO A 52 2.91 -14.70 -2.93
CA PRO A 52 2.00 -15.83 -3.17
C PRO A 52 2.11 -16.45 -4.57
N SER A 53 2.38 -15.63 -5.59
CA SER A 53 2.57 -16.08 -6.98
C SER A 53 3.98 -16.60 -7.30
N GLY A 54 4.92 -16.52 -6.33
CA GLY A 54 6.31 -16.94 -6.51
C GLY A 54 7.30 -15.80 -6.28
N ASP A 55 8.56 -16.02 -6.70
CA ASP A 55 9.64 -15.04 -6.49
C ASP A 55 9.47 -13.80 -7.38
N LEU A 56 9.06 -12.70 -6.75
CA LEU A 56 8.94 -11.38 -7.36
C LEU A 56 10.10 -10.44 -6.98
N SER A 57 11.21 -10.96 -6.47
CA SER A 57 12.40 -10.16 -6.16
C SER A 57 12.82 -9.32 -7.37
N GLY A 58 13.09 -8.03 -7.14
CA GLY A 58 13.49 -7.12 -8.21
C GLY A 58 12.36 -6.75 -9.20
N HIS A 59 11.11 -6.95 -8.83
CA HIS A 59 9.96 -6.50 -9.60
C HIS A 59 9.23 -5.37 -8.89
N LEU A 60 8.78 -4.40 -9.65
CA LEU A 60 7.93 -3.30 -9.18
C LEU A 60 6.47 -3.74 -9.18
N VAL A 61 5.82 -3.74 -8.03
CA VAL A 61 4.40 -4.02 -7.85
C VAL A 61 3.57 -2.77 -8.08
N TYR A 62 3.98 -1.66 -7.47
CA TYR A 62 3.38 -0.35 -7.72
C TYR A 62 4.38 0.78 -7.50
N ALA A 63 4.03 1.95 -8.03
CA ALA A 63 4.67 3.21 -7.68
C ALA A 63 3.63 4.34 -7.71
N MET A 64 3.73 5.27 -6.77
CA MET A 64 2.91 6.50 -6.78
C MET A 64 3.78 7.72 -6.49
N ARG A 65 3.46 8.83 -7.13
CA ARG A 65 3.97 10.15 -6.76
C ARG A 65 3.00 10.75 -5.75
N VAL A 66 3.41 10.92 -4.53
CA VAL A 66 2.57 11.51 -3.47
C VAL A 66 2.08 12.89 -3.91
N GLN A 67 0.78 13.07 -4.03
CA GLN A 67 0.15 14.36 -4.38
C GLN A 67 -0.36 15.06 -3.13
N GLU A 68 -0.93 14.31 -2.20
CA GLU A 68 -1.50 14.84 -0.97
C GLU A 68 -1.10 13.97 0.22
N VAL A 69 -0.95 14.62 1.37
CA VAL A 69 -0.69 13.97 2.66
C VAL A 69 -1.75 14.49 3.62
N LEU A 70 -2.59 13.59 4.10
CA LEU A 70 -3.65 13.88 5.08
C LEU A 70 -3.32 13.21 6.40
N SER A 71 -3.76 13.78 7.52
CA SER A 71 -3.83 13.02 8.75
C SER A 71 -4.87 11.90 8.63
N LEU A 72 -4.74 10.84 9.43
CA LEU A 72 -5.74 9.77 9.46
C LEU A 72 -7.16 10.30 9.77
N ARG A 73 -7.27 11.35 10.60
CA ARG A 73 -8.54 12.01 10.92
C ARG A 73 -9.13 12.74 9.71
N GLU A 74 -8.32 13.48 8.96
CA GLU A 74 -8.77 14.15 7.74
C GLU A 74 -9.18 13.14 6.69
N TYR A 75 -8.42 12.06 6.57
CA TYR A 75 -8.75 10.98 5.64
C TYR A 75 -10.11 10.33 5.97
N ASP A 76 -10.38 10.03 7.24
CA ASP A 76 -11.69 9.53 7.68
C ASP A 76 -12.82 10.53 7.37
N PHE A 77 -12.60 11.83 7.61
CA PHE A 77 -13.57 12.86 7.26
C PHE A 77 -13.85 12.89 5.75
N TYR A 78 -12.81 12.94 4.91
CA TYR A 78 -12.98 12.97 3.47
C TYR A 78 -13.52 11.65 2.90
N ALA A 79 -13.17 10.52 3.48
CA ALA A 79 -13.71 9.23 3.08
C ALA A 79 -15.24 9.19 3.26
N ARG A 80 -15.76 9.74 4.35
CA ARG A 80 -17.22 9.82 4.57
C ARG A 80 -17.92 10.79 3.61
N GLU A 81 -17.27 11.90 3.29
CA GLU A 81 -17.90 12.98 2.50
C GLU A 81 -17.73 12.80 0.98
N ARG A 82 -16.59 12.27 0.54
CA ARG A 82 -16.20 12.29 -0.88
C ARG A 82 -15.77 10.93 -1.43
N TRP A 83 -15.22 10.06 -0.58
CA TRP A 83 -14.62 8.78 -1.01
C TRP A 83 -15.20 7.59 -0.22
N PRO A 84 -16.53 7.36 -0.25
CA PRO A 84 -17.16 6.32 0.58
C PRO A 84 -16.62 4.92 0.30
N HIS A 85 -16.09 4.66 -0.90
CA HIS A 85 -15.46 3.38 -1.25
C HIS A 85 -14.14 3.13 -0.48
N ARG A 86 -13.58 4.15 0.18
CA ARG A 86 -12.38 3.97 1.03
C ARG A 86 -12.73 3.36 2.38
N ILE A 87 -13.97 3.44 2.80
CA ILE A 87 -14.46 2.78 4.01
C ILE A 87 -14.82 1.33 3.65
N PRO A 88 -14.21 0.33 4.30
CA PRO A 88 -14.45 -1.06 3.95
C PRO A 88 -15.92 -1.44 4.16
N ASN A 89 -16.53 -2.04 3.14
CA ASN A 89 -17.87 -2.62 3.20
C ASN A 89 -17.75 -4.15 3.13
N MET A 90 -17.68 -4.81 4.28
CA MET A 90 -17.50 -6.25 4.38
C MET A 90 -18.68 -7.04 3.86
N GLN A 91 -19.85 -6.41 3.60
CA GLN A 91 -21.05 -7.05 3.06
C GLN A 91 -21.15 -6.93 1.53
N SER A 92 -20.26 -6.17 0.90
CA SER A 92 -20.24 -6.06 -0.56
C SER A 92 -19.73 -7.34 -1.22
N ASN A 93 -20.34 -7.69 -2.36
CA ASN A 93 -19.83 -8.75 -3.23
C ASN A 93 -18.61 -8.33 -4.05
N ALA A 94 -18.37 -7.02 -4.16
CA ALA A 94 -17.21 -6.49 -4.85
C ALA A 94 -15.98 -6.48 -3.91
N LEU A 95 -14.89 -7.12 -4.35
CA LEU A 95 -13.66 -7.19 -3.56
C LEU A 95 -13.12 -5.81 -3.22
N GLN A 96 -13.15 -4.86 -4.17
CA GLN A 96 -12.64 -3.51 -3.98
C GLN A 96 -13.31 -2.77 -2.82
N ASP A 97 -14.62 -2.98 -2.64
CA ASP A 97 -15.37 -2.34 -1.55
C ASP A 97 -14.99 -2.91 -0.18
N ARG A 98 -14.61 -4.19 -0.12
CA ARG A 98 -14.16 -4.84 1.11
C ARG A 98 -12.74 -4.46 1.50
N LEU A 99 -11.92 -4.07 0.51
CA LEU A 99 -10.53 -3.69 0.70
C LEU A 99 -10.32 -2.22 1.05
N GLY A 100 -11.40 -1.46 1.34
CA GLY A 100 -11.26 -0.08 1.77
C GLY A 100 -10.23 0.07 2.89
N ASP A 101 -9.34 1.05 2.77
CA ASP A 101 -8.21 1.26 3.69
C ASP A 101 -8.45 2.37 4.74
N CYS A 102 -9.62 3.03 4.70
CA CYS A 102 -10.08 3.93 5.74
C CYS A 102 -10.70 3.14 6.91
N ILE A 103 -9.85 2.40 7.63
CA ILE A 103 -10.29 1.49 8.68
C ILE A 103 -10.34 2.12 10.08
N TYR A 104 -10.00 3.40 10.23
CA TYR A 104 -10.08 4.12 11.51
C TYR A 104 -11.15 5.21 11.46
N ASP A 105 -12.14 5.12 12.38
CA ASP A 105 -13.23 6.07 12.55
C ASP A 105 -12.90 7.07 13.65
N PHE A 106 -12.85 8.35 13.31
CA PHE A 106 -12.58 9.45 14.24
C PHE A 106 -13.83 10.27 14.59
N SER A 107 -15.03 9.81 14.21
CA SER A 107 -16.29 10.58 14.43
C SER A 107 -16.60 10.85 15.89
N ARG A 108 -16.08 10.02 16.80
CA ARG A 108 -16.32 10.12 18.25
C ARG A 108 -15.12 10.69 19.02
N GLY A 109 -14.13 11.26 18.33
CA GLY A 109 -12.92 11.82 18.95
C GLY A 109 -11.75 10.84 18.90
N GLU A 110 -11.76 9.82 19.75
CA GLU A 110 -10.74 8.77 19.72
C GLU A 110 -10.97 7.81 18.54
N PRO A 111 -9.89 7.30 17.91
CA PRO A 111 -10.03 6.39 16.79
C PRO A 111 -10.62 5.04 17.23
N THR A 112 -11.62 4.58 16.50
CA THR A 112 -12.16 3.22 16.62
C THR A 112 -11.91 2.47 15.33
N GLN A 113 -11.45 1.21 15.43
CA GLN A 113 -11.15 0.39 14.25
C GLN A 113 -12.45 -0.18 13.66
N ARG A 114 -12.65 0.03 12.36
CA ARG A 114 -13.67 -0.63 11.55
C ARG A 114 -13.21 -2.04 11.19
N SER A 115 -14.17 -2.93 10.89
CA SER A 115 -13.84 -4.22 10.26
C SER A 115 -13.16 -3.99 8.91
N GLY A 116 -12.07 -4.68 8.65
CA GLY A 116 -11.26 -4.54 7.44
C GLY A 116 -10.14 -5.56 7.40
N VAL A 117 -9.14 -5.32 6.57
CA VAL A 117 -7.99 -6.24 6.38
C VAL A 117 -7.06 -6.32 7.59
N HIS A 118 -7.01 -5.29 8.43
CA HIS A 118 -6.21 -5.27 9.65
C HIS A 118 -7.08 -5.50 10.89
N GLY A 119 -6.58 -6.30 11.82
CA GLY A 119 -7.18 -6.55 13.13
C GLY A 119 -6.56 -5.70 14.24
N GLU A 120 -6.99 -5.94 15.48
CA GLU A 120 -6.56 -5.20 16.68
C GLU A 120 -5.03 -5.15 16.87
N GLY A 121 -4.32 -6.22 16.44
CA GLY A 121 -2.87 -6.30 16.55
C GLY A 121 -2.11 -5.29 15.68
N ASN A 122 -2.76 -4.66 14.70
CA ASN A 122 -2.15 -3.68 13.80
C ASN A 122 -2.38 -2.23 14.22
N VAL A 123 -3.27 -1.99 15.21
CA VAL A 123 -3.72 -0.63 15.59
C VAL A 123 -2.54 0.30 15.90
N ALA A 124 -1.61 -0.15 16.75
CA ALA A 124 -0.46 0.68 17.14
C ALA A 124 0.43 1.04 15.94
N THR A 125 0.68 0.08 15.05
CA THR A 125 1.46 0.26 13.83
C THR A 125 0.77 1.24 12.89
N ASP A 126 -0.51 1.04 12.62
CA ASP A 126 -1.25 1.87 11.66
C ASP A 126 -1.42 3.30 12.15
N LEU A 127 -1.83 3.49 13.41
CA LEU A 127 -1.97 4.81 14.02
C LEU A 127 -0.62 5.52 14.18
N GLY A 128 0.46 4.75 14.43
CA GLY A 128 1.82 5.27 14.47
C GLY A 128 2.32 5.85 13.16
N GLY A 129 1.64 5.59 12.03
CA GLY A 129 1.92 6.24 10.74
C GLY A 129 1.43 7.67 10.63
N GLU A 130 0.45 8.07 11.46
CA GLU A 130 -0.16 9.41 11.58
C GLU A 130 -0.83 9.92 10.30
N ASN A 131 -0.20 9.73 9.14
CA ASN A 131 -0.63 10.27 7.85
C ASN A 131 -1.08 9.17 6.88
N VAL A 132 -1.83 9.63 5.88
CA VAL A 132 -2.22 8.88 4.67
C VAL A 132 -1.59 9.57 3.47
N LEU A 133 -0.96 8.79 2.61
CA LEU A 133 -0.41 9.28 1.35
C LEU A 133 -1.41 8.99 0.23
N ILE A 134 -1.70 9.99 -0.60
CA ILE A 134 -2.73 9.91 -1.65
C ILE A 134 -2.15 10.36 -2.99
N SER A 135 -2.57 9.67 -4.05
CA SER A 135 -2.16 10.00 -5.41
C SER A 135 -3.14 9.49 -6.47
N GLU A 136 -3.44 10.32 -7.46
CA GLU A 136 -3.99 9.91 -8.75
C GLU A 136 -2.87 9.66 -9.78
N ASP A 137 -1.63 10.07 -9.46
CA ASP A 137 -0.43 9.84 -10.28
C ASP A 137 0.28 8.58 -9.80
N PHE A 138 -0.27 7.42 -10.16
CA PHE A 138 0.23 6.11 -9.74
C PHE A 138 0.21 5.08 -10.87
N TYR A 139 0.96 4.02 -10.68
CA TYR A 139 1.03 2.83 -11.52
C TYR A 139 0.92 1.61 -10.62
N TYR A 140 -0.08 0.78 -10.82
CA TYR A 140 -0.25 -0.43 -10.06
C TYR A 140 -0.28 -1.64 -10.98
N PHE A 141 0.70 -2.53 -10.81
CA PHE A 141 0.90 -3.70 -11.67
C PHE A 141 0.41 -4.99 -11.01
N GLY A 142 0.40 -5.08 -9.68
CA GLY A 142 -0.02 -6.28 -8.96
C GLY A 142 0.66 -7.55 -9.50
N ARG A 143 -0.14 -8.54 -9.91
CA ARG A 143 0.34 -9.80 -10.53
C ARG A 143 1.17 -9.61 -11.80
N GLN A 144 1.06 -8.45 -12.45
CA GLN A 144 1.84 -8.11 -13.65
C GLN A 144 3.08 -7.27 -13.32
N ALA A 145 3.60 -7.45 -12.09
CA ALA A 145 4.76 -6.74 -11.59
C ALA A 145 5.88 -6.63 -12.65
N LYS A 146 6.50 -5.47 -12.74
CA LYS A 146 7.46 -5.14 -13.80
C LYS A 146 8.89 -5.34 -13.30
N LYS A 147 9.64 -6.17 -13.99
CA LYS A 147 11.06 -6.38 -13.69
C LYS A 147 11.82 -5.06 -13.77
N LEU A 148 12.56 -4.74 -12.72
CA LEU A 148 13.44 -3.57 -12.72
C LEU A 148 14.59 -3.78 -13.70
N PRO A 149 14.97 -2.75 -14.47
CA PRO A 149 16.16 -2.80 -15.30
C PRO A 149 17.42 -2.88 -14.41
N GLU A 150 18.52 -3.39 -14.96
CA GLU A 150 19.74 -3.67 -14.20
C GLU A 150 20.27 -2.46 -13.43
N HIS A 151 20.25 -1.28 -14.06
CA HIS A 151 20.74 -0.04 -13.47
C HIS A 151 19.88 0.49 -12.30
N LEU A 152 18.65 -0.04 -12.10
CA LEU A 152 17.77 0.30 -11.00
C LEU A 152 17.72 -0.77 -9.90
N LYS A 153 18.41 -1.90 -10.06
CA LYS A 153 18.38 -2.96 -9.03
C LYS A 153 18.86 -2.52 -7.66
N SER A 154 19.69 -1.48 -7.60
CA SER A 154 20.17 -0.92 -6.33
C SER A 154 19.07 -0.28 -5.48
N VAL A 155 17.89 0.04 -6.04
CA VAL A 155 16.75 0.53 -5.24
C VAL A 155 16.02 -0.60 -4.53
N CYS A 156 16.31 -1.87 -4.87
CA CYS A 156 15.71 -3.01 -4.21
C CYS A 156 16.14 -3.06 -2.75
N HIS A 157 15.16 -3.25 -1.89
CA HIS A 157 15.37 -3.44 -0.47
C HIS A 157 15.23 -4.93 -0.15
N GLN A 158 16.20 -5.48 0.56
CA GLN A 158 16.23 -6.91 0.90
C GLN A 158 16.03 -7.16 2.41
N THR A 159 15.88 -6.08 3.18
CA THR A 159 15.70 -6.12 4.62
C THR A 159 14.44 -5.39 5.03
N GLN A 160 14.07 -5.49 6.30
CA GLN A 160 12.92 -4.79 6.87
C GLN A 160 12.97 -3.26 6.70
N GLY A 161 11.80 -2.63 6.69
CA GLY A 161 11.66 -1.19 6.64
C GLY A 161 11.61 -0.64 5.22
N HIS A 162 12.18 0.53 5.03
CA HIS A 162 12.21 1.22 3.74
C HIS A 162 13.57 1.87 3.49
N ARG A 163 13.84 2.15 2.22
CA ARG A 163 15.00 2.94 1.79
C ARG A 163 14.54 4.25 1.19
N SER A 164 15.26 5.31 1.46
CA SER A 164 15.05 6.61 0.81
C SER A 164 16.36 7.34 0.49
N ASN A 165 17.23 7.54 1.49
CA ASN A 165 18.48 8.31 1.30
C ASN A 165 19.42 7.66 0.27
N SER A 166 19.55 6.33 0.31
CA SER A 166 20.39 5.58 -0.65
C SER A 166 19.78 5.47 -2.05
N ASN A 167 18.52 5.89 -2.23
CA ASN A 167 17.85 5.92 -3.53
C ASN A 167 18.02 7.27 -4.25
N GLU A 168 18.59 8.29 -3.59
CA GLU A 168 18.77 9.62 -4.16
C GLU A 168 19.48 9.61 -5.54
N PRO A 169 20.56 8.84 -5.77
CA PRO A 169 21.22 8.80 -7.07
C PRO A 169 20.38 8.17 -8.20
N TYR A 170 19.33 7.45 -7.84
CA TYR A 170 18.47 6.71 -8.78
C TYR A 170 17.13 7.39 -9.05
N PHE A 171 16.83 8.50 -8.38
CA PHE A 171 15.52 9.14 -8.42
C PHE A 171 15.08 9.47 -9.85
N ASP A 172 15.87 10.25 -10.60
CA ASP A 172 15.52 10.68 -11.95
C ASP A 172 15.44 9.50 -12.92
N GLN A 173 16.33 8.52 -12.78
CA GLN A 173 16.33 7.31 -13.61
C GLN A 173 15.09 6.46 -13.34
N PHE A 174 14.69 6.32 -12.07
CA PHE A 174 13.47 5.61 -11.69
C PHE A 174 12.22 6.29 -12.24
N VAL A 175 12.10 7.61 -12.07
CA VAL A 175 10.96 8.39 -12.57
C VAL A 175 10.89 8.31 -14.09
N SER A 176 12.01 8.46 -14.79
CA SER A 176 12.06 8.31 -16.24
C SER A 176 11.63 6.92 -16.70
N TRP A 177 12.11 5.88 -16.03
CA TRP A 177 11.76 4.51 -16.34
C TRP A 177 10.27 4.23 -16.12
N ILE A 178 9.70 4.57 -14.94
CA ILE A 178 8.29 4.31 -14.67
C ILE A 178 7.36 5.03 -15.66
N ARG A 179 7.70 6.26 -16.03
CA ARG A 179 6.98 7.04 -17.03
C ARG A 179 7.05 6.43 -18.43
N SER A 180 8.09 5.65 -18.73
CA SER A 180 8.24 4.97 -20.03
C SER A 180 7.44 3.67 -20.14
N LEU A 181 7.00 3.08 -19.00
CA LEU A 181 6.31 1.78 -18.99
C LEU A 181 4.86 1.86 -19.47
N THR A 182 4.21 2.97 -19.20
CA THR A 182 2.80 3.16 -19.54
C THR A 182 2.52 4.61 -19.90
N PRO A 183 1.60 4.88 -20.83
CA PRO A 183 1.27 6.24 -21.23
C PRO A 183 0.37 6.97 -20.21
N SER A 184 -0.31 6.27 -19.30
CA SER A 184 -1.35 6.86 -18.44
C SER A 184 -1.18 6.45 -16.99
N PRO A 185 -0.87 7.38 -16.08
CA PRO A 185 -0.98 7.14 -14.64
C PRO A 185 -2.45 7.01 -14.21
N GLY A 186 -2.67 6.61 -12.96
CA GLY A 186 -4.00 6.53 -12.37
C GLY A 186 -4.77 5.26 -12.71
N GLN A 187 -4.10 4.21 -13.18
CA GLN A 187 -4.74 2.98 -13.63
C GLN A 187 -4.14 1.72 -12.99
N LEU A 188 -5.00 0.69 -12.88
CA LEU A 188 -4.60 -0.67 -12.57
C LEU A 188 -4.19 -1.39 -13.85
N TYR A 189 -2.96 -1.88 -13.88
CA TYR A 189 -2.44 -2.73 -14.96
C TYR A 189 -2.48 -4.22 -14.63
N GLY A 190 -2.72 -4.55 -13.38
CA GLY A 190 -2.92 -5.90 -12.87
C GLY A 190 -3.71 -5.88 -11.57
N TRP A 191 -4.30 -7.01 -11.23
CA TRP A 191 -4.97 -7.21 -9.95
C TRP A 191 -3.95 -7.53 -8.85
N PRO A 192 -4.30 -7.35 -7.57
CA PRO A 192 -3.48 -7.80 -6.44
C PRO A 192 -3.04 -9.26 -6.59
N ASP A 193 -1.86 -9.57 -6.11
CA ASP A 193 -1.29 -10.92 -6.22
C ASP A 193 -2.00 -11.91 -5.30
N HIS A 194 -2.46 -11.46 -4.16
CA HIS A 194 -3.20 -12.25 -3.19
C HIS A 194 -4.62 -11.72 -3.04
N ILE A 195 -5.60 -12.52 -3.44
CA ILE A 195 -7.00 -12.22 -3.19
C ILE A 195 -7.40 -12.93 -1.90
N VAL A 196 -7.74 -12.16 -0.86
CA VAL A 196 -8.22 -12.70 0.40
C VAL A 196 -9.57 -13.38 0.18
N ASP A 197 -9.63 -14.68 0.42
CA ASP A 197 -10.89 -15.42 0.44
C ASP A 197 -11.54 -15.28 1.81
N TRP A 198 -12.41 -14.28 1.94
CA TRP A 198 -13.14 -14.00 3.17
C TRP A 198 -14.15 -15.09 3.53
N GLU A 199 -14.63 -15.87 2.56
CA GLU A 199 -15.55 -16.97 2.82
C GLU A 199 -14.81 -18.17 3.44
N ALA A 200 -13.63 -18.48 2.95
CA ALA A 200 -12.77 -19.52 3.53
C ALA A 200 -12.32 -19.17 4.95
N THR A 201 -12.05 -17.89 5.26
CA THR A 201 -11.67 -17.44 6.60
C THR A 201 -12.82 -17.47 7.61
N SER A 202 -14.06 -17.28 7.16
CA SER A 202 -15.25 -17.39 8.04
C SER A 202 -15.68 -18.83 8.31
N ALA A 203 -15.39 -19.76 7.41
CA ALA A 203 -15.69 -21.18 7.58
C ALA A 203 -14.71 -21.93 8.51
N CYS A 204 -13.48 -21.47 8.62
CA CYS A 204 -12.50 -21.93 9.60
C CYS A 204 -12.61 -21.09 10.87
N GLY A 205 -13.47 -21.50 11.80
CA GLY A 205 -13.62 -20.87 13.12
C GLY A 205 -12.32 -20.89 13.94
N GLY A 206 -11.35 -20.09 13.56
CA GLY A 206 -10.07 -19.98 14.27
C GLY A 206 -8.85 -19.56 13.42
N CYS A 207 -8.95 -19.49 12.11
CA CYS A 207 -7.89 -18.85 11.32
C CYS A 207 -8.07 -17.34 11.36
N MET A 208 -7.45 -16.71 12.35
CA MET A 208 -7.21 -15.28 12.31
C MET A 208 -6.50 -14.94 10.98
N PRO A 209 -6.85 -13.82 10.29
CA PRO A 209 -5.99 -13.29 9.23
C PRO A 209 -4.57 -13.25 9.80
N ARG A 210 -3.61 -13.84 9.07
CA ARG A 210 -2.22 -13.92 9.55
C ARG A 210 -1.79 -12.51 9.94
N LYS A 211 -1.43 -12.32 11.21
CA LYS A 211 -0.91 -11.06 11.70
C LYS A 211 0.34 -10.76 10.91
N PHE A 212 0.30 -9.70 10.15
CA PHE A 212 1.47 -9.17 9.50
C PHE A 212 2.15 -8.22 10.49
N ASP A 213 3.34 -8.56 10.95
CA ASP A 213 4.14 -7.67 11.78
C ASP A 213 5.00 -6.77 10.88
N ASP A 214 4.52 -5.53 10.69
CA ASP A 214 5.22 -4.53 9.91
C ASP A 214 6.58 -4.10 10.50
N GLU A 215 6.82 -4.32 11.80
CA GLU A 215 8.12 -4.06 12.42
C GLU A 215 9.11 -5.19 12.14
N HIS A 216 8.64 -6.40 11.92
CA HIS A 216 9.52 -7.58 11.81
C HIS A 216 9.43 -8.31 10.47
N ASP A 217 8.59 -7.87 9.49
CA ASP A 217 8.37 -8.53 8.18
C ASP A 217 8.18 -10.07 8.29
N VAL A 218 7.65 -10.53 9.42
CA VAL A 218 7.44 -11.95 9.71
C VAL A 218 5.96 -12.28 9.54
N ILE A 219 5.69 -13.29 8.73
CA ILE A 219 4.39 -13.94 8.68
C ILE A 219 4.31 -14.88 9.87
N CYS A 220 3.55 -14.51 10.90
CA CYS A 220 3.18 -15.40 12.00
C CYS A 220 1.98 -16.25 11.65
#